data_9bfc061a606b96a5a215de23b41dd903
#
_entry.id   9bfc061a606b96a5a215de23b41dd903
#
_cell.length_a   1.000
_cell.length_b   1.000
_cell.length_c   1.000
_cell.angle_alpha   90.00
_cell.angle_beta   90.00
_cell.angle_gamma   90.00
#
_symmetry.space_group_name_H-M   'P 1'
#
loop_
_entity.id
_entity.type
_entity.pdbx_description
1 polymer ?
#
loop_
_entity_poly.entity_id
_entity_poly.type
_entity_poly.pdbx_seq_one_letter_code
_entity_poly.pdbx_strand_id
1 'polypeptide(L)'
;MAISEEEKFRQMLEEPVNRLIPKLAVPSMVSMIVVAVYNMADTFFVSRLGTSASAAVGVVFSMAAIIQAIAFMIGMGCGNEISRLLGAKKQEEAERYVAVGFFTELIIGTMIAIIAGIFVEPLVYALGSTKTIAPYAMQYARIILFGSPFMMASLGMNNMLRFQGNSFYSMIGISTGGVLNMFLDPLFIYVGKMGIGGAAVATVISQMISFGILLYQCNRMPACISVSPRNFKPSIKRYSIILRFGCPSLARQGIAGVSTILLNFSAHPYGDAAIAAMAIVMRVSMFIFSLVIGFGQGFQPVCGYAYGAKHYKRVAEAYRFSLKVCFIMLIFAGAGVFLMAKPIVTAFRKEDAEVIRIGTLALQLQCLTMPLAAQITMANMFSQTTGYPLRASIVALLRQGICLIPILLIFPRAFGLFGLQMSQPLSDLFAALIAALITGGILKELKEREKKELIEKSK
;
A
#
# COMPACT_ATOMS: atom_id res chain seq x y z
N MET A 1 24.23 3.67 -18.91
CA MET A 1 23.78 4.50 -20.06
C MET A 1 22.41 5.08 -19.71
N ALA A 2 22.25 6.37 -19.92
CA ALA A 2 20.95 7.03 -19.71
C ALA A 2 20.00 6.59 -20.83
N ILE A 3 18.90 5.90 -20.45
CA ILE A 3 17.86 5.46 -21.39
C ILE A 3 17.09 6.71 -21.83
N SER A 4 16.93 6.92 -23.15
CA SER A 4 16.13 8.02 -23.69
C SER A 4 14.63 7.76 -23.44
N GLU A 5 13.79 8.81 -23.50
CA GLU A 5 12.34 8.67 -23.37
C GLU A 5 11.77 7.70 -24.42
N GLU A 6 12.30 7.76 -25.64
CA GLU A 6 11.89 6.92 -26.75
C GLU A 6 12.28 5.45 -26.56
N GLU A 7 13.50 5.20 -26.08
CA GLU A 7 13.95 3.85 -25.71
C GLU A 7 13.10 3.26 -24.59
N LYS A 8 12.75 4.08 -23.60
CA LYS A 8 11.88 3.66 -22.51
C LYS A 8 10.47 3.34 -22.99
N PHE A 9 9.91 4.17 -23.87
CA PHE A 9 8.63 3.91 -24.48
C PHE A 9 8.62 2.57 -25.23
N ARG A 10 9.65 2.31 -26.05
CA ARG A 10 9.84 1.04 -26.75
C ARG A 10 9.98 -0.12 -25.76
N GLN A 11 10.81 0.05 -24.73
CA GLN A 11 10.97 -0.96 -23.68
C GLN A 11 9.63 -1.34 -23.03
N MET A 12 8.80 -0.36 -22.67
CA MET A 12 7.52 -0.60 -22.03
C MET A 12 6.50 -1.31 -22.93
N LEU A 13 6.60 -1.14 -24.25
CA LEU A 13 5.64 -1.72 -25.21
C LEU A 13 6.16 -2.95 -25.97
N GLU A 14 7.49 -3.11 -26.13
CA GLU A 14 8.05 -4.16 -26.98
C GLU A 14 8.75 -5.27 -26.16
N GLU A 15 9.40 -4.92 -25.02
CA GLU A 15 10.08 -5.94 -24.20
C GLU A 15 9.09 -7.00 -23.71
N PRO A 16 9.39 -8.32 -23.78
CA PRO A 16 8.49 -9.38 -23.30
C PRO A 16 8.05 -9.16 -21.86
N VAL A 17 6.76 -9.30 -21.59
CA VAL A 17 6.15 -9.01 -20.27
C VAL A 17 6.77 -9.85 -19.14
N ASN A 18 7.22 -11.07 -19.44
CA ASN A 18 7.86 -11.99 -18.50
C ASN A 18 9.27 -11.56 -18.08
N ARG A 19 9.91 -10.63 -18.77
CA ARG A 19 11.19 -10.01 -18.41
C ARG A 19 10.98 -8.63 -17.80
N LEU A 20 10.12 -7.83 -18.42
CA LEU A 20 9.90 -6.44 -18.02
C LEU A 20 9.23 -6.33 -16.66
N ILE A 21 8.16 -7.10 -16.42
CA ILE A 21 7.41 -7.00 -15.15
C ILE A 21 8.29 -7.37 -13.94
N PRO A 22 9.03 -8.48 -13.92
CA PRO A 22 9.94 -8.79 -12.82
C PRO A 22 11.02 -7.71 -12.61
N LYS A 23 11.58 -7.14 -13.67
CA LYS A 23 12.57 -6.06 -13.61
C LYS A 23 12.04 -4.81 -12.88
N LEU A 24 10.75 -4.48 -13.05
CA LEU A 24 10.10 -3.37 -12.36
C LEU A 24 9.54 -3.78 -10.98
N ALA A 25 9.16 -5.05 -10.83
CA ALA A 25 8.57 -5.56 -9.60
C ALA A 25 9.60 -5.76 -8.49
N VAL A 26 10.79 -6.30 -8.80
CA VAL A 26 11.82 -6.58 -7.79
C VAL A 26 12.19 -5.33 -6.98
N PRO A 27 12.49 -4.16 -7.56
CA PRO A 27 12.72 -2.94 -6.79
C PRO A 27 11.54 -2.56 -5.91
N SER A 28 10.31 -2.68 -6.42
CA SER A 28 9.10 -2.38 -5.64
C SER A 28 8.89 -3.36 -4.48
N MET A 29 9.17 -4.65 -4.67
CA MET A 29 9.14 -5.65 -3.61
C MET A 29 10.16 -5.37 -2.53
N VAL A 30 11.40 -5.01 -2.91
CA VAL A 30 12.45 -4.60 -1.96
C VAL A 30 11.99 -3.40 -1.14
N SER A 31 11.41 -2.38 -1.78
CA SER A 31 10.85 -1.22 -1.06
C SER A 31 9.80 -1.63 -0.03
N MET A 32 8.89 -2.53 -0.40
CA MET A 32 7.83 -3.00 0.51
C MET A 32 8.39 -3.78 1.70
N ILE A 33 9.42 -4.61 1.48
CA ILE A 33 10.12 -5.32 2.57
C ILE A 33 10.80 -4.33 3.49
N VAL A 34 11.54 -3.36 2.95
CA VAL A 34 12.21 -2.33 3.76
C VAL A 34 11.20 -1.54 4.60
N VAL A 35 10.06 -1.15 3.99
CA VAL A 35 8.97 -0.48 4.71
C VAL A 35 8.42 -1.35 5.85
N ALA A 36 8.21 -2.63 5.62
CA ALA A 36 7.72 -3.55 6.65
C ALA A 36 8.74 -3.70 7.79
N VAL A 37 10.02 -3.85 7.45
CA VAL A 37 11.10 -4.03 8.43
C VAL A 37 11.31 -2.77 9.28
N TYR A 38 11.34 -1.58 8.66
CA TYR A 38 11.53 -0.36 9.45
C TYR A 38 10.35 -0.08 10.38
N ASN A 39 9.11 -0.34 9.96
CA ASN A 39 7.94 -0.21 10.85
C ASN A 39 8.01 -1.17 12.05
N MET A 40 8.56 -2.38 11.86
CA MET A 40 8.78 -3.32 12.94
C MET A 40 9.91 -2.83 13.88
N ALA A 41 10.99 -2.29 13.33
CA ALA A 41 12.11 -1.75 14.08
C ALA A 41 11.69 -0.55 14.93
N ASP A 42 10.98 0.42 14.36
CA ASP A 42 10.43 1.57 15.08
C ASP A 42 9.56 1.14 16.27
N THR A 43 8.61 0.22 16.02
CA THR A 43 7.76 -0.35 17.06
C THR A 43 8.60 -1.02 18.17
N PHE A 44 9.65 -1.74 17.80
CA PHE A 44 10.54 -2.41 18.75
C PHE A 44 11.30 -1.41 19.64
N PHE A 45 11.89 -0.37 19.04
CA PHE A 45 12.64 0.63 19.82
C PHE A 45 11.74 1.42 20.75
N VAL A 46 10.57 1.84 20.26
CA VAL A 46 9.60 2.59 21.08
C VAL A 46 9.01 1.74 22.21
N SER A 47 8.79 0.44 21.99
CA SER A 47 8.25 -0.45 23.04
C SER A 47 9.12 -0.51 24.29
N ARG A 48 10.42 -0.26 24.17
CA ARG A 48 11.36 -0.22 25.30
C ARG A 48 11.30 1.05 26.14
N LEU A 49 10.60 2.10 25.67
CA LEU A 49 10.42 3.35 26.42
C LEU A 49 9.33 3.27 27.51
N GLY A 50 8.58 2.16 27.52
CA GLY A 50 7.50 1.93 28.47
C GLY A 50 6.11 1.89 27.83
N THR A 51 5.13 1.44 28.59
CA THR A 51 3.75 1.19 28.10
C THR A 51 3.05 2.45 27.59
N SER A 52 3.18 3.58 28.32
CA SER A 52 2.53 4.85 27.92
C SER A 52 3.09 5.42 26.63
N ALA A 53 4.43 5.33 26.45
CA ALA A 53 5.08 5.78 25.21
C ALA A 53 4.69 4.89 24.02
N SER A 54 4.70 3.57 24.21
CA SER A 54 4.28 2.62 23.18
C SER A 54 2.81 2.81 22.77
N ALA A 55 1.93 3.04 23.76
CA ALA A 55 0.52 3.34 23.50
C ALA A 55 0.33 4.66 22.73
N ALA A 56 1.12 5.69 23.07
CA ALA A 56 1.10 6.98 22.40
C ALA A 56 1.44 6.88 20.91
N VAL A 57 2.49 6.09 20.56
CA VAL A 57 2.82 5.83 19.15
C VAL A 57 1.69 5.10 18.45
N GLY A 58 1.04 4.13 19.11
CA GLY A 58 -0.12 3.44 18.54
C GLY A 58 -1.29 4.38 18.19
N VAL A 59 -1.58 5.36 19.06
CA VAL A 59 -2.61 6.39 18.81
C VAL A 59 -2.23 7.27 17.62
N VAL A 60 -0.98 7.78 17.60
CA VAL A 60 -0.53 8.68 16.52
C VAL A 60 -0.34 7.92 15.21
N PHE A 61 -0.05 6.62 15.24
CA PHE A 61 -0.01 5.76 14.04
C PHE A 61 -1.32 5.79 13.26
N SER A 62 -2.46 5.83 13.95
CA SER A 62 -3.77 5.98 13.29
C SER A 62 -3.89 7.28 12.51
N MET A 63 -3.37 8.37 13.06
CA MET A 63 -3.29 9.67 12.36
C MET A 63 -2.36 9.59 11.14
N ALA A 64 -1.17 9.03 11.32
CA ALA A 64 -0.22 8.85 10.23
C ALA A 64 -0.79 7.96 9.10
N ALA A 65 -1.55 6.92 9.44
CA ALA A 65 -2.22 6.06 8.46
C ALA A 65 -3.27 6.82 7.62
N ILE A 66 -4.01 7.75 8.21
CA ILE A 66 -4.94 8.61 7.46
C ILE A 66 -4.18 9.51 6.48
N ILE A 67 -3.09 10.15 6.94
CA ILE A 67 -2.24 10.99 6.09
C ILE A 67 -1.67 10.18 4.92
N GLN A 68 -1.15 8.99 5.19
CA GLN A 68 -0.65 8.07 4.17
C GLN A 68 -1.75 7.63 3.19
N ALA A 69 -2.97 7.37 3.67
CA ALA A 69 -4.08 6.96 2.82
C ALA A 69 -4.46 8.06 1.82
N ILE A 70 -4.44 9.33 2.25
CA ILE A 70 -4.67 10.50 1.38
C ILE A 70 -3.52 10.63 0.36
N ALA A 71 -2.26 10.50 0.79
CA ALA A 71 -1.11 10.53 -0.10
C ALA A 71 -1.15 9.39 -1.15
N PHE A 72 -1.48 8.18 -0.74
CA PHE A 72 -1.68 7.07 -1.67
C PHE A 72 -2.85 7.30 -2.64
N MET A 73 -3.93 7.92 -2.19
CA MET A 73 -5.04 8.28 -3.07
C MET A 73 -4.57 9.22 -4.18
N ILE A 74 -3.86 10.28 -3.85
CA ILE A 74 -3.38 11.26 -4.83
C ILE A 74 -2.29 10.64 -5.72
N GLY A 75 -1.27 10.03 -5.11
CA GLY A 75 -0.14 9.44 -5.82
C GLY A 75 -0.53 8.31 -6.77
N MET A 76 -1.45 7.42 -6.36
CA MET A 76 -1.97 6.33 -7.21
C MET A 76 -2.91 6.86 -8.29
N GLY A 77 -3.73 7.87 -7.96
CA GLY A 77 -4.61 8.53 -8.92
C GLY A 77 -3.82 9.20 -10.05
N CYS A 78 -2.81 9.99 -9.70
CA CYS A 78 -1.90 10.61 -10.68
C CYS A 78 -1.11 9.55 -11.45
N GLY A 79 -0.51 8.59 -10.74
CA GLY A 79 0.34 7.57 -11.34
C GLY A 79 -0.36 6.74 -12.42
N ASN A 80 -1.59 6.28 -12.15
CA ASN A 80 -2.38 5.54 -13.14
C ASN A 80 -2.63 6.37 -14.40
N GLU A 81 -2.95 7.66 -14.27
CA GLU A 81 -3.16 8.53 -15.42
C GLU A 81 -1.85 8.83 -16.15
N ILE A 82 -0.76 9.10 -15.41
CA ILE A 82 0.57 9.32 -15.97
C ILE A 82 0.99 8.14 -16.87
N SER A 83 0.89 6.91 -16.39
CA SER A 83 1.28 5.73 -17.17
C SER A 83 0.45 5.58 -18.46
N ARG A 84 -0.84 5.90 -18.42
CA ARG A 84 -1.72 5.88 -19.60
C ARG A 84 -1.39 6.99 -20.59
N LEU A 85 -1.13 8.21 -20.11
CA LEU A 85 -0.76 9.35 -20.94
C LEU A 85 0.58 9.12 -21.64
N LEU A 86 1.56 8.56 -20.93
CA LEU A 86 2.86 8.20 -21.51
C LEU A 86 2.69 7.11 -22.58
N GLY A 87 1.87 6.09 -22.33
CA GLY A 87 1.51 5.10 -23.34
C GLY A 87 0.81 5.69 -24.58
N ALA A 88 0.02 6.75 -24.40
CA ALA A 88 -0.63 7.48 -25.48
C ALA A 88 0.28 8.56 -26.13
N LYS A 89 1.55 8.65 -25.78
CA LYS A 89 2.53 9.68 -26.22
C LYS A 89 2.09 11.13 -25.92
N LYS A 90 1.36 11.33 -24.81
CA LYS A 90 0.89 12.65 -24.33
C LYS A 90 1.76 13.18 -23.20
N GLN A 91 3.03 13.41 -23.49
CA GLN A 91 4.06 13.79 -22.52
C GLN A 91 3.68 15.05 -21.72
N GLU A 92 3.27 16.14 -22.37
CA GLU A 92 2.90 17.39 -21.69
C GLU A 92 1.76 17.22 -20.67
N GLU A 93 0.76 16.39 -21.00
CA GLU A 93 -0.33 16.13 -20.05
C GLU A 93 0.18 15.29 -18.86
N ALA A 94 1.07 14.33 -19.08
CA ALA A 94 1.69 13.57 -18.01
C ALA A 94 2.51 14.47 -17.06
N GLU A 95 3.27 15.44 -17.59
CA GLU A 95 4.00 16.44 -16.81
C GLU A 95 3.07 17.29 -15.93
N ARG A 96 1.92 17.68 -16.48
CA ARG A 96 0.89 18.42 -15.71
C ARG A 96 0.35 17.58 -14.55
N TYR A 97 0.11 16.27 -14.75
CA TYR A 97 -0.33 15.39 -13.67
C TYR A 97 0.74 15.18 -12.60
N VAL A 98 2.02 15.08 -12.97
CA VAL A 98 3.14 15.03 -12.00
C VAL A 98 3.19 16.30 -11.15
N ALA A 99 3.12 17.47 -11.79
CA ALA A 99 3.14 18.76 -11.07
C ALA A 99 1.90 18.94 -10.17
N VAL A 100 0.70 18.63 -10.70
CA VAL A 100 -0.54 18.74 -9.92
C VAL A 100 -0.52 17.79 -8.73
N GLY A 101 -0.11 16.54 -8.91
CA GLY A 101 0.00 15.57 -7.83
C GLY A 101 0.96 16.04 -6.73
N PHE A 102 2.18 16.39 -7.10
CA PHE A 102 3.22 16.83 -6.16
C PHE A 102 2.81 18.06 -5.34
N PHE A 103 2.40 19.14 -6.02
CA PHE A 103 2.04 20.37 -5.32
C PHE A 103 0.77 20.20 -4.50
N THR A 104 -0.19 19.40 -4.94
CA THR A 104 -1.40 19.09 -4.15
C THR A 104 -1.05 18.34 -2.87
N GLU A 105 -0.16 17.35 -2.93
CA GLU A 105 0.29 16.63 -1.74
C GLU A 105 1.05 17.52 -0.76
N LEU A 106 1.91 18.40 -1.28
CA LEU A 106 2.62 19.38 -0.46
C LEU A 106 1.66 20.37 0.22
N ILE A 107 0.67 20.89 -0.52
CA ILE A 107 -0.35 21.81 0.01
C ILE A 107 -1.22 21.11 1.07
N ILE A 108 -1.75 19.93 0.76
CA ILE A 108 -2.61 19.19 1.70
C ILE A 108 -1.82 18.78 2.95
N GLY A 109 -0.58 18.30 2.78
CA GLY A 109 0.29 17.97 3.91
C GLY A 109 0.57 19.17 4.79
N THR A 110 0.80 20.36 4.19
CA THR A 110 0.98 21.61 4.94
C THR A 110 -0.31 22.05 5.65
N MET A 111 -1.46 21.94 4.99
CA MET A 111 -2.75 22.22 5.62
C MET A 111 -3.02 21.27 6.81
N ILE A 112 -2.74 19.99 6.65
CA ILE A 112 -2.86 19.02 7.75
C ILE A 112 -1.89 19.37 8.89
N ALA A 113 -0.64 19.74 8.58
CA ALA A 113 0.34 20.13 9.59
C ALA A 113 -0.15 21.34 10.42
N ILE A 114 -0.70 22.35 9.75
CA ILE A 114 -1.20 23.56 10.42
C ILE A 114 -2.47 23.26 11.21
N ILE A 115 -3.50 22.70 10.56
CA ILE A 115 -4.82 22.50 11.18
C ILE A 115 -4.73 21.49 12.32
N ALA A 116 -4.17 20.29 12.07
CA ALA A 116 -4.04 19.27 13.09
C ALA A 116 -3.01 19.65 14.16
N GLY A 117 -2.00 20.47 13.83
CA GLY A 117 -1.05 21.01 14.79
C GLY A 117 -1.68 21.99 15.78
N ILE A 118 -2.62 22.85 15.33
CA ILE A 118 -3.41 23.73 16.21
C ILE A 118 -4.34 22.90 17.12
N PHE A 119 -4.98 21.89 16.58
CA PHE A 119 -5.95 21.06 17.29
C PHE A 119 -5.36 19.72 17.76
N VAL A 120 -4.04 19.65 18.03
CA VAL A 120 -3.38 18.39 18.40
C VAL A 120 -3.94 17.76 19.66
N GLU A 121 -4.29 18.56 20.66
CA GLU A 121 -4.84 18.07 21.92
C GLU A 121 -6.21 17.39 21.75
N PRO A 122 -7.26 18.05 21.24
CA PRO A 122 -8.53 17.36 20.98
C PRO A 122 -8.39 16.19 19.99
N LEU A 123 -7.46 16.28 19.05
CA LEU A 123 -7.20 15.22 18.08
C LEU A 123 -6.69 13.93 18.75
N VAL A 124 -5.69 14.03 19.63
CA VAL A 124 -5.15 12.82 20.30
C VAL A 124 -6.19 12.19 21.25
N TYR A 125 -7.04 12.99 21.90
CA TYR A 125 -8.15 12.46 22.70
C TYR A 125 -9.23 11.78 21.80
N ALA A 126 -9.56 12.37 20.66
CA ALA A 126 -10.50 11.78 19.70
C ALA A 126 -9.97 10.45 19.12
N LEU A 127 -8.64 10.28 19.03
CA LEU A 127 -7.99 9.05 18.61
C LEU A 127 -7.85 8.01 19.73
N GLY A 128 -8.35 8.29 20.94
CA GLY A 128 -8.40 7.34 22.04
C GLY A 128 -7.30 7.48 23.10
N SER A 129 -6.59 8.61 23.16
CA SER A 129 -5.63 8.87 24.24
C SER A 129 -6.31 9.02 25.59
N THR A 130 -5.70 8.45 26.62
CA THR A 130 -6.03 8.72 28.03
C THR A 130 -5.23 9.91 28.56
N LYS A 131 -5.59 10.45 29.72
CA LYS A 131 -4.86 11.56 30.37
C LYS A 131 -3.37 11.25 30.58
N THR A 132 -3.01 10.00 30.80
CA THR A 132 -1.61 9.55 31.00
C THR A 132 -0.84 9.41 29.69
N ILE A 133 -1.52 9.08 28.60
CA ILE A 133 -0.92 8.86 27.27
C ILE A 133 -0.83 10.18 26.50
N ALA A 134 -1.79 11.09 26.68
CA ALA A 134 -1.93 12.31 25.90
C ALA A 134 -0.67 13.19 25.83
N PRO A 135 0.10 13.43 26.92
CA PRO A 135 1.33 14.24 26.84
C PRO A 135 2.36 13.65 25.87
N TYR A 136 2.55 12.31 25.89
CA TYR A 136 3.46 11.61 24.98
C TYR A 136 2.92 11.62 23.55
N ALA A 137 1.62 11.41 23.39
CA ALA A 137 0.97 11.44 22.07
C ALA A 137 1.02 12.83 21.43
N MET A 138 0.82 13.91 22.21
CA MET A 138 0.94 15.28 21.70
C MET A 138 2.37 15.62 21.29
N GLN A 139 3.37 15.22 22.10
CA GLN A 139 4.77 15.44 21.75
C GLN A 139 5.15 14.74 20.44
N TYR A 140 4.78 13.48 20.29
CA TYR A 140 5.05 12.71 19.08
C TYR A 140 4.27 13.24 17.89
N ALA A 141 2.98 13.51 18.06
CA ALA A 141 2.10 13.98 16.98
C ALA A 141 2.53 15.33 16.40
N ARG A 142 2.93 16.30 17.23
CA ARG A 142 3.41 17.62 16.77
C ARG A 142 4.59 17.48 15.80
N ILE A 143 5.55 16.61 16.12
CA ILE A 143 6.72 16.39 15.28
C ILE A 143 6.33 15.67 13.99
N ILE A 144 5.51 14.62 14.05
CA ILE A 144 5.02 13.90 12.86
C ILE A 144 4.19 14.80 11.95
N LEU A 145 3.33 15.65 12.51
CA LEU A 145 2.53 16.63 11.75
C LEU A 145 3.42 17.63 11.02
N PHE A 146 4.48 18.11 11.65
CA PHE A 146 5.47 18.96 10.97
C PHE A 146 6.10 18.26 9.76
N GLY A 147 6.32 16.94 9.83
CA GLY A 147 6.85 16.12 8.75
C GLY A 147 5.84 15.75 7.67
N SER A 148 4.53 15.97 7.90
CA SER A 148 3.48 15.47 6.99
C SER A 148 3.57 15.99 5.54
N PRO A 149 3.98 17.24 5.24
CA PRO A 149 4.17 17.68 3.85
C PRO A 149 5.23 16.85 3.11
N PHE A 150 6.36 16.59 3.77
CA PHE A 150 7.46 15.81 3.20
C PHE A 150 7.08 14.34 3.04
N MET A 151 6.36 13.78 4.02
CA MET A 151 5.87 12.41 3.96
C MET A 151 4.88 12.21 2.81
N MET A 152 3.89 13.09 2.66
CA MET A 152 2.92 13.01 1.57
C MET A 152 3.59 13.15 0.21
N ALA A 153 4.38 14.20 0.01
CA ALA A 153 5.07 14.43 -1.25
C ALA A 153 6.07 13.32 -1.61
N SER A 154 6.76 12.72 -0.63
CA SER A 154 7.61 11.55 -0.85
C SER A 154 6.83 10.34 -1.36
N LEU A 155 5.69 10.04 -0.74
CA LEU A 155 4.84 8.92 -1.14
C LEU A 155 4.25 9.14 -2.53
N GLY A 156 3.83 10.35 -2.86
CA GLY A 156 3.35 10.71 -4.18
C GLY A 156 4.41 10.61 -5.26
N MET A 157 5.58 11.21 -5.04
CA MET A 157 6.71 11.09 -5.98
C MET A 157 7.13 9.64 -6.18
N ASN A 158 7.19 8.85 -5.11
CA ASN A 158 7.46 7.42 -5.19
C ASN A 158 6.48 6.70 -6.12
N ASN A 159 5.18 6.94 -5.95
CA ASN A 159 4.14 6.38 -6.81
C ASN A 159 4.28 6.88 -8.24
N MET A 160 4.42 8.18 -8.46
CA MET A 160 4.51 8.78 -9.79
C MET A 160 5.76 8.30 -10.56
N LEU A 161 6.94 8.21 -9.92
CA LEU A 161 8.15 7.63 -10.52
C LEU A 161 7.95 6.18 -10.95
N ARG A 162 7.31 5.38 -10.11
CA ARG A 162 7.04 3.98 -10.39
C ARG A 162 6.12 3.82 -11.60
N PHE A 163 5.05 4.59 -11.69
CA PHE A 163 4.13 4.58 -12.85
C PHE A 163 4.75 5.11 -14.14
N GLN A 164 5.82 5.88 -14.06
CA GLN A 164 6.66 6.21 -15.20
C GLN A 164 7.58 5.06 -15.64
N GLY A 165 7.58 3.92 -14.91
CA GLY A 165 8.49 2.80 -15.15
C GLY A 165 9.88 2.98 -14.48
N ASN A 166 10.02 3.91 -13.54
CA ASN A 166 11.26 4.23 -12.82
C ASN A 166 11.28 3.58 -11.42
N SER A 167 10.89 2.29 -11.32
CA SER A 167 10.78 1.58 -10.04
C SER A 167 12.09 1.53 -9.26
N PHE A 168 13.25 1.51 -9.94
CA PHE A 168 14.55 1.50 -9.28
C PHE A 168 14.83 2.82 -8.54
N TYR A 169 14.57 3.97 -9.15
CA TYR A 169 14.71 5.26 -8.48
C TYR A 169 13.71 5.41 -7.32
N SER A 170 12.48 4.99 -7.54
CA SER A 170 11.45 4.92 -6.50
C SER A 170 11.92 4.09 -5.30
N MET A 171 12.54 2.93 -5.53
CA MET A 171 13.12 2.09 -4.48
C MET A 171 14.21 2.81 -3.70
N ILE A 172 15.18 3.41 -4.36
CA ILE A 172 16.28 4.12 -3.69
C ILE A 172 15.73 5.19 -2.75
N GLY A 173 14.78 6.02 -3.21
CA GLY A 173 14.22 7.09 -2.40
C GLY A 173 13.58 6.60 -1.11
N ILE A 174 12.65 5.67 -1.20
CA ILE A 174 11.91 5.14 -0.04
C ILE A 174 12.80 4.26 0.85
N SER A 175 13.62 3.38 0.25
CA SER A 175 14.45 2.46 1.02
C SER A 175 15.54 3.19 1.80
N THR A 176 16.12 4.25 1.24
CA THR A 176 17.11 5.07 1.97
C THR A 176 16.46 5.70 3.21
N GLY A 177 15.25 6.28 3.09
CA GLY A 177 14.52 6.80 4.24
C GLY A 177 14.25 5.73 5.29
N GLY A 178 13.74 4.56 4.89
CA GLY A 178 13.45 3.46 5.81
C GLY A 178 14.69 2.91 6.51
N VAL A 179 15.79 2.70 5.79
CA VAL A 179 17.06 2.25 6.37
C VAL A 179 17.63 3.30 7.32
N LEU A 180 17.61 4.57 6.91
CA LEU A 180 18.09 5.66 7.76
C LEU A 180 17.29 5.77 9.06
N ASN A 181 15.98 5.61 9.03
CA ASN A 181 15.13 5.63 10.20
C ASN A 181 15.56 4.56 11.22
N MET A 182 15.85 3.32 10.78
CA MET A 182 16.31 2.25 11.69
C MET A 182 17.61 2.59 12.42
N PHE A 183 18.50 3.41 11.84
CA PHE A 183 19.72 3.88 12.51
C PHE A 183 19.47 5.11 13.37
N LEU A 184 18.61 6.02 12.94
CA LEU A 184 18.34 7.26 13.67
C LEU A 184 17.48 7.04 14.92
N ASP A 185 16.57 6.04 14.91
CA ASP A 185 15.73 5.71 16.06
C ASP A 185 16.57 5.44 17.31
N PRO A 186 17.48 4.44 17.37
CA PRO A 186 18.26 4.20 18.56
C PRO A 186 19.19 5.38 18.91
N LEU A 187 19.67 6.11 17.90
CA LEU A 187 20.53 7.27 18.10
C LEU A 187 19.78 8.38 18.85
N PHE A 188 18.61 8.78 18.42
CA PHE A 188 17.85 9.86 19.07
C PHE A 188 17.13 9.42 20.33
N ILE A 189 16.61 8.19 20.35
CA ILE A 189 15.89 7.65 21.50
C ILE A 189 16.81 7.46 22.69
N TYR A 190 17.94 6.75 22.50
CA TYR A 190 18.79 6.30 23.62
C TYR A 190 20.03 7.17 23.81
N VAL A 191 20.78 7.46 22.73
CA VAL A 191 22.03 8.25 22.85
C VAL A 191 21.66 9.73 23.03
N GLY A 192 20.72 10.26 22.24
CA GLY A 192 20.23 11.63 22.37
C GLY A 192 19.28 11.86 23.55
N LYS A 193 18.88 10.77 24.27
CA LYS A 193 17.96 10.81 25.42
C LYS A 193 16.66 11.57 25.19
N MET A 194 16.21 11.64 23.92
CA MET A 194 14.99 12.38 23.52
C MET A 194 13.71 11.56 23.74
N GLY A 195 13.83 10.28 24.14
CA GLY A 195 12.69 9.41 24.36
C GLY A 195 11.78 9.29 23.12
N ILE A 196 10.46 9.40 23.33
CA ILE A 196 9.47 9.30 22.26
C ILE A 196 9.61 10.41 21.20
N GLY A 197 10.02 11.62 21.61
CA GLY A 197 10.30 12.71 20.68
C GLY A 197 11.44 12.37 19.72
N GLY A 198 12.43 11.59 20.19
CA GLY A 198 13.54 11.11 19.37
C GLY A 198 13.09 10.23 18.22
N ALA A 199 12.17 9.29 18.45
CA ALA A 199 11.57 8.45 17.41
C ALA A 199 10.83 9.30 16.35
N ALA A 200 10.06 10.30 16.80
CA ALA A 200 9.36 11.20 15.87
C ALA A 200 10.35 12.03 15.02
N VAL A 201 11.40 12.57 15.63
CA VAL A 201 12.45 13.32 14.92
C VAL A 201 13.19 12.43 13.93
N ALA A 202 13.54 11.20 14.30
CA ALA A 202 14.17 10.24 13.40
C ALA A 202 13.30 9.97 12.17
N THR A 203 12.01 9.75 12.39
CA THR A 203 11.04 9.51 11.31
C THR A 203 10.95 10.73 10.38
N VAL A 204 10.82 11.94 10.90
CA VAL A 204 10.70 13.15 10.08
C VAL A 204 11.98 13.43 9.29
N ILE A 205 13.16 13.31 9.90
CA ILE A 205 14.45 13.50 9.20
C ILE A 205 14.58 12.48 8.08
N SER A 206 14.26 11.21 8.35
CA SER A 206 14.29 10.15 7.34
C SER A 206 13.35 10.42 6.16
N GLN A 207 12.15 10.93 6.44
CA GLN A 207 11.18 11.33 5.42
C GLN A 207 11.65 12.57 4.62
N MET A 208 12.28 13.54 5.27
CA MET A 208 12.86 14.71 4.58
C MET A 208 14.01 14.32 3.64
N ILE A 209 14.86 13.39 4.07
CA ILE A 209 15.95 12.87 3.22
C ILE A 209 15.39 12.06 2.06
N SER A 210 14.40 11.19 2.31
CA SER A 210 13.67 10.47 1.26
C SER A 210 13.04 11.44 0.24
N PHE A 211 12.38 12.49 0.73
CA PHE A 211 11.82 13.56 -0.10
C PHE A 211 12.90 14.23 -0.97
N GLY A 212 14.02 14.61 -0.38
CA GLY A 212 15.13 15.25 -1.11
C GLY A 212 15.71 14.35 -2.20
N ILE A 213 15.90 13.05 -1.91
CA ILE A 213 16.39 12.07 -2.88
C ILE A 213 15.39 11.90 -4.03
N LEU A 214 14.10 11.70 -3.72
CA LEU A 214 13.07 11.53 -4.74
C LEU A 214 12.90 12.79 -5.60
N LEU A 215 12.95 13.98 -5.02
CA LEU A 215 12.89 15.25 -5.74
C LEU A 215 14.11 15.44 -6.65
N TYR A 216 15.32 15.10 -6.19
CA TYR A 216 16.52 15.09 -7.00
C TYR A 216 16.39 14.12 -8.18
N GLN A 217 15.90 12.92 -7.94
CA GLN A 217 15.71 11.90 -8.97
C GLN A 217 14.66 12.31 -10.00
N CYS A 218 13.54 12.88 -9.59
CA CYS A 218 12.53 13.42 -10.52
C CYS A 218 13.12 14.49 -11.44
N ASN A 219 13.99 15.38 -10.92
CA ASN A 219 14.45 16.55 -11.67
C ASN A 219 15.76 16.34 -12.43
N ARG A 220 16.57 15.35 -12.06
CA ARG A 220 17.92 15.17 -12.60
C ARG A 220 18.15 13.84 -13.30
N MET A 221 17.34 12.82 -13.04
CA MET A 221 17.54 11.52 -13.65
C MET A 221 16.90 11.45 -15.05
N PRO A 222 17.56 10.77 -15.99
CA PRO A 222 17.08 10.63 -17.37
C PRO A 222 15.74 9.85 -17.39
N ALA A 223 14.91 10.18 -18.36
CA ALA A 223 13.58 9.60 -18.55
C ALA A 223 12.66 9.67 -17.31
N CYS A 224 12.90 10.64 -16.42
CA CYS A 224 11.99 11.04 -15.35
C CYS A 224 11.32 12.35 -15.71
N ILE A 225 10.04 12.47 -15.43
CA ILE A 225 9.30 13.73 -15.60
C ILE A 225 9.68 14.65 -14.44
N SER A 226 10.18 15.84 -14.77
CA SER A 226 10.57 16.83 -13.78
C SER A 226 9.35 17.48 -13.11
N VAL A 227 9.51 17.75 -11.81
CA VAL A 227 8.52 18.52 -11.04
C VAL A 227 8.78 20.01 -11.29
N SER A 228 7.92 20.64 -12.09
CA SER A 228 8.05 22.06 -12.42
C SER A 228 6.79 22.84 -12.00
N PRO A 229 6.95 23.99 -11.29
CA PRO A 229 5.83 24.87 -10.98
C PRO A 229 5.09 25.39 -12.23
N ARG A 230 5.79 25.51 -13.36
CA ARG A 230 5.19 25.95 -14.64
C ARG A 230 4.11 25.01 -15.14
N ASN A 231 4.21 23.72 -14.81
CA ASN A 231 3.27 22.66 -15.20
C ASN A 231 2.15 22.49 -14.18
N PHE A 232 2.17 23.21 -13.06
CA PHE A 232 1.09 23.22 -12.08
C PHE A 232 -0.13 23.98 -12.62
N LYS A 233 -0.99 23.26 -13.31
CA LYS A 233 -2.24 23.75 -13.88
C LYS A 233 -3.42 22.96 -13.28
N PRO A 234 -3.83 23.26 -12.04
CA PRO A 234 -4.95 22.59 -11.39
C PRO A 234 -6.23 22.83 -12.18
N SER A 235 -7.08 21.81 -12.31
CA SER A 235 -8.42 21.92 -12.91
C SER A 235 -9.36 20.90 -12.29
N ILE A 236 -10.65 21.22 -12.23
CA ILE A 236 -11.68 20.32 -11.69
C ILE A 236 -11.63 18.95 -12.41
N LYS A 237 -11.42 18.96 -13.73
CA LYS A 237 -11.31 17.74 -14.53
C LYS A 237 -10.14 16.85 -14.07
N ARG A 238 -8.95 17.45 -13.82
CA ARG A 238 -7.78 16.68 -13.34
C ARG A 238 -8.00 16.13 -11.94
N TYR A 239 -8.52 16.95 -11.02
CA TYR A 239 -8.84 16.48 -9.67
C TYR A 239 -9.90 15.37 -9.68
N SER A 240 -10.95 15.50 -10.50
CA SER A 240 -11.96 14.44 -10.66
C SER A 240 -11.33 13.12 -11.13
N ILE A 241 -10.37 13.16 -12.05
CA ILE A 241 -9.65 11.97 -12.52
C ILE A 241 -8.77 11.41 -11.40
N ILE A 242 -7.98 12.25 -10.72
CA ILE A 242 -7.11 11.85 -9.60
C ILE A 242 -7.94 11.18 -8.50
N LEU A 243 -9.02 11.79 -8.07
CA LEU A 243 -9.90 11.24 -7.03
C LEU A 243 -10.54 9.93 -7.49
N ARG A 244 -11.07 9.89 -8.70
CA ARG A 244 -11.73 8.71 -9.27
C ARG A 244 -10.81 7.50 -9.31
N PHE A 245 -9.55 7.66 -9.71
CA PHE A 245 -8.57 6.58 -9.80
C PHE A 245 -7.81 6.35 -8.50
N GLY A 246 -7.80 7.32 -7.60
CA GLY A 246 -7.20 7.20 -6.27
C GLY A 246 -8.13 6.59 -5.22
N CYS A 247 -9.45 6.79 -5.36
CA CYS A 247 -10.46 6.31 -4.41
C CYS A 247 -10.35 4.81 -4.07
N PRO A 248 -10.06 3.88 -5.01
CA PRO A 248 -9.84 2.47 -4.66
C PRO A 248 -8.72 2.26 -3.65
N SER A 249 -7.67 3.05 -3.70
CA SER A 249 -6.54 2.96 -2.77
C SER A 249 -6.90 3.48 -1.38
N LEU A 250 -7.65 4.58 -1.32
CA LEU A 250 -8.21 5.11 -0.07
C LEU A 250 -9.19 4.11 0.57
N ALA A 251 -10.11 3.57 -0.22
CA ALA A 251 -11.10 2.59 0.24
C ALA A 251 -10.43 1.34 0.83
N ARG A 252 -9.38 0.83 0.18
CA ARG A 252 -8.61 -0.32 0.67
C ARG A 252 -7.96 -0.06 2.03
N GLN A 253 -7.38 1.11 2.23
CA GLN A 253 -6.70 1.44 3.49
C GLN A 253 -7.72 1.74 4.61
N GLY A 254 -8.79 2.47 4.29
CA GLY A 254 -9.83 2.79 5.26
C GLY A 254 -10.55 1.55 5.78
N ILE A 255 -10.95 0.64 4.88
CA ILE A 255 -11.66 -0.58 5.28
C ILE A 255 -10.79 -1.52 6.11
N ALA A 256 -9.47 -1.53 5.89
CA ALA A 256 -8.54 -2.34 6.68
C ALA A 256 -8.58 -1.96 8.17
N GLY A 257 -8.62 -0.65 8.47
CA GLY A 257 -8.75 -0.17 9.85
C GLY A 257 -10.08 -0.59 10.50
N VAL A 258 -11.20 -0.41 9.79
CA VAL A 258 -12.53 -0.82 10.27
C VAL A 258 -12.57 -2.33 10.54
N SER A 259 -12.02 -3.12 9.64
CA SER A 259 -12.00 -4.58 9.77
C SER A 259 -11.17 -5.06 10.97
N THR A 260 -10.06 -4.38 11.26
CA THR A 260 -9.25 -4.69 12.44
C THR A 260 -10.02 -4.45 13.73
N ILE A 261 -10.76 -3.34 13.82
CA ILE A 261 -11.61 -3.04 14.97
C ILE A 261 -12.70 -4.10 15.14
N LEU A 262 -13.38 -4.47 14.05
CA LEU A 262 -14.44 -5.48 14.08
C LEU A 262 -13.89 -6.87 14.42
N LEU A 263 -12.72 -7.23 13.93
CA LEU A 263 -12.04 -8.50 14.26
C LEU A 263 -11.73 -8.57 15.76
N ASN A 264 -11.18 -7.52 16.34
CA ASN A 264 -10.88 -7.44 17.76
C ASN A 264 -12.17 -7.52 18.60
N PHE A 265 -13.23 -6.81 18.18
CA PHE A 265 -14.53 -6.88 18.83
C PHE A 265 -15.14 -8.29 18.76
N SER A 266 -15.04 -8.97 17.62
CA SER A 266 -15.51 -10.34 17.43
C SER A 266 -14.65 -11.37 18.19
N ALA A 267 -13.38 -11.08 18.45
CA ALA A 267 -12.48 -11.94 19.22
C ALA A 267 -12.64 -11.78 20.74
N HIS A 268 -13.14 -10.62 21.20
CA HIS A 268 -13.26 -10.28 22.63
C HIS A 268 -14.00 -11.34 23.48
N PRO A 269 -15.13 -11.96 23.03
CA PRO A 269 -15.82 -13.00 23.80
C PRO A 269 -14.99 -14.26 24.05
N TYR A 270 -13.91 -14.48 23.28
CA TYR A 270 -13.02 -15.64 23.38
C TYR A 270 -11.75 -15.37 24.17
N GLY A 271 -11.68 -14.20 24.83
CA GLY A 271 -10.58 -13.80 25.72
C GLY A 271 -9.38 -13.17 24.99
N ASP A 272 -8.44 -12.69 25.81
CA ASP A 272 -7.27 -11.95 25.34
C ASP A 272 -6.34 -12.81 24.48
N ALA A 273 -6.32 -14.13 24.71
CA ALA A 273 -5.54 -15.08 23.93
C ALA A 273 -6.00 -15.13 22.45
N ALA A 274 -7.32 -15.06 22.20
CA ALA A 274 -7.86 -15.03 20.85
C ALA A 274 -7.51 -13.72 20.13
N ILE A 275 -7.60 -12.58 20.81
CA ILE A 275 -7.22 -11.27 20.26
C ILE A 275 -5.73 -11.26 19.90
N ALA A 276 -4.87 -11.72 20.81
CA ALA A 276 -3.43 -11.80 20.59
C ALA A 276 -3.07 -12.75 19.43
N ALA A 277 -3.70 -13.91 19.36
CA ALA A 277 -3.50 -14.87 18.29
C ALA A 277 -3.88 -14.31 16.92
N MET A 278 -5.06 -13.71 16.79
CA MET A 278 -5.51 -13.10 15.54
C MET A 278 -4.64 -11.92 15.12
N ALA A 279 -4.14 -11.12 16.06
CA ALA A 279 -3.19 -10.04 15.77
C ALA A 279 -1.86 -10.58 15.18
N ILE A 280 -1.35 -11.71 15.68
CA ILE A 280 -0.17 -12.38 15.13
C ILE A 280 -0.45 -12.85 13.69
N VAL A 281 -1.58 -13.53 13.47
CA VAL A 281 -1.99 -13.99 12.12
C VAL A 281 -2.07 -12.83 11.13
N MET A 282 -2.66 -11.69 11.54
CA MET A 282 -2.74 -10.50 10.69
C MET A 282 -1.35 -9.95 10.34
N ARG A 283 -0.41 -9.88 11.29
CA ARG A 283 0.96 -9.38 11.05
C ARG A 283 1.71 -10.26 10.06
N VAL A 284 1.66 -11.58 10.24
CA VAL A 284 2.30 -12.54 9.33
C VAL A 284 1.69 -12.44 7.93
N SER A 285 0.37 -12.39 7.84
CA SER A 285 -0.34 -12.22 6.55
C SER A 285 0.05 -10.91 5.86
N MET A 286 0.10 -9.80 6.59
CA MET A 286 0.44 -8.47 6.05
C MET A 286 1.86 -8.45 5.47
N PHE A 287 2.82 -9.11 6.12
CA PHE A 287 4.18 -9.24 5.61
C PHE A 287 4.22 -9.97 4.25
N ILE A 288 3.50 -11.09 4.13
CA ILE A 288 3.45 -11.85 2.88
C ILE A 288 2.73 -11.07 1.78
N PHE A 289 1.62 -10.39 2.12
CA PHE A 289 0.91 -9.56 1.15
C PHE A 289 1.72 -8.36 0.65
N SER A 290 2.67 -7.86 1.44
CA SER A 290 3.56 -6.79 0.99
C SER A 290 4.37 -7.18 -0.25
N LEU A 291 4.74 -8.47 -0.38
CA LEU A 291 5.42 -9.00 -1.56
C LEU A 291 4.53 -8.96 -2.81
N VAL A 292 3.27 -9.39 -2.67
CA VAL A 292 2.29 -9.37 -3.78
C VAL A 292 1.96 -7.94 -4.20
N ILE A 293 1.80 -7.04 -3.23
CA ILE A 293 1.60 -5.62 -3.50
C ILE A 293 2.81 -5.06 -4.26
N GLY A 294 4.03 -5.37 -3.82
CA GLY A 294 5.27 -4.96 -4.49
C GLY A 294 5.36 -5.48 -5.93
N PHE A 295 5.02 -6.75 -6.16
CA PHE A 295 4.98 -7.32 -7.50
C PHE A 295 3.92 -6.65 -8.38
N GLY A 296 2.72 -6.46 -7.86
CA GLY A 296 1.64 -5.77 -8.56
C GLY A 296 1.97 -4.31 -8.89
N GLN A 297 2.77 -3.65 -8.05
CA GLN A 297 3.29 -2.31 -8.32
C GLN A 297 4.22 -2.27 -9.53
N GLY A 298 4.97 -3.34 -9.81
CA GLY A 298 5.76 -3.47 -11.04
C GLY A 298 4.91 -3.76 -12.29
N PHE A 299 3.77 -4.45 -12.11
CA PHE A 299 2.81 -4.71 -13.18
C PHE A 299 2.08 -3.43 -13.65
N GLN A 300 1.69 -2.54 -12.73
CA GLN A 300 0.85 -1.38 -13.02
C GLN A 300 1.41 -0.47 -14.14
N PRO A 301 2.67 -0.04 -14.15
CA PRO A 301 3.20 0.79 -15.23
C PRO A 301 3.14 0.10 -16.60
N VAL A 302 3.48 -1.20 -16.68
CA VAL A 302 3.44 -1.96 -17.93
C VAL A 302 2.00 -2.03 -18.47
N CYS A 303 1.06 -2.32 -17.59
CA CYS A 303 -0.38 -2.34 -17.91
C CYS A 303 -0.87 -0.96 -18.37
N GLY A 304 -0.49 0.12 -17.66
CA GLY A 304 -0.91 1.49 -17.98
C GLY A 304 -0.38 1.98 -19.32
N TYR A 305 0.90 1.76 -19.62
CA TYR A 305 1.49 2.08 -20.94
C TYR A 305 0.79 1.31 -22.05
N ALA A 306 0.64 -0.01 -21.90
CA ALA A 306 -0.02 -0.84 -22.91
C ALA A 306 -1.49 -0.43 -23.13
N TYR A 307 -2.21 -0.07 -22.07
CA TYR A 307 -3.58 0.41 -22.17
C TYR A 307 -3.65 1.78 -22.85
N GLY A 308 -2.76 2.72 -22.52
CA GLY A 308 -2.65 4.03 -23.15
C GLY A 308 -2.33 3.97 -24.63
N ALA A 309 -1.43 3.04 -25.01
CA ALA A 309 -1.09 2.74 -26.41
C ALA A 309 -2.14 1.91 -27.14
N LYS A 310 -3.24 1.53 -26.47
CA LYS A 310 -4.33 0.68 -27.00
C LYS A 310 -3.87 -0.74 -27.40
N HIS A 311 -2.77 -1.22 -26.83
CA HIS A 311 -2.27 -2.59 -27.02
C HIS A 311 -2.98 -3.57 -26.07
N TYR A 312 -4.28 -3.80 -26.26
CA TYR A 312 -5.13 -4.55 -25.34
C TYR A 312 -4.72 -6.01 -25.14
N LYS A 313 -4.16 -6.65 -26.18
CA LYS A 313 -3.58 -8.00 -26.06
C LYS A 313 -2.46 -8.03 -25.02
N ARG A 314 -1.54 -7.05 -25.07
CA ARG A 314 -0.43 -6.92 -24.10
C ARG A 314 -0.94 -6.66 -22.69
N VAL A 315 -1.99 -5.87 -22.53
CA VAL A 315 -2.65 -5.66 -21.23
C VAL A 315 -3.14 -6.98 -20.64
N ALA A 316 -3.80 -7.82 -21.45
CA ALA A 316 -4.28 -9.13 -20.99
C ALA A 316 -3.14 -10.11 -20.70
N GLU A 317 -2.07 -10.12 -21.49
CA GLU A 317 -0.87 -10.91 -21.26
C GLU A 317 -0.16 -10.52 -19.97
N ALA A 318 0.03 -9.23 -19.73
CA ALA A 318 0.63 -8.69 -18.51
C ALA A 318 -0.17 -9.10 -17.26
N TYR A 319 -1.50 -9.00 -17.32
CA TYR A 319 -2.37 -9.43 -16.23
C TYR A 319 -2.26 -10.93 -15.93
N ARG A 320 -2.40 -11.78 -16.97
CA ARG A 320 -2.33 -13.24 -16.80
C ARG A 320 -0.97 -13.70 -16.27
N PHE A 321 0.11 -13.11 -16.79
CA PHE A 321 1.47 -13.40 -16.32
C PHE A 321 1.61 -13.03 -14.85
N SER A 322 1.23 -11.80 -14.47
CA SER A 322 1.36 -11.31 -13.11
C SER A 322 0.51 -12.10 -12.12
N LEU A 323 -0.72 -12.45 -12.50
CA LEU A 323 -1.59 -13.29 -11.70
C LEU A 323 -0.95 -14.66 -11.44
N LYS A 324 -0.42 -15.31 -12.51
CA LYS A 324 0.24 -16.61 -12.40
C LYS A 324 1.44 -16.57 -11.45
N VAL A 325 2.31 -15.55 -11.59
CA VAL A 325 3.49 -15.39 -10.74
C VAL A 325 3.10 -15.15 -9.29
N CYS A 326 2.17 -14.22 -9.02
CA CYS A 326 1.71 -13.95 -7.67
C CYS A 326 1.03 -15.18 -7.03
N PHE A 327 0.26 -15.94 -7.80
CA PHE A 327 -0.38 -17.16 -7.34
C PHE A 327 0.65 -18.22 -6.91
N ILE A 328 1.65 -18.48 -7.77
CA ILE A 328 2.75 -19.40 -7.49
C ILE A 328 3.55 -18.92 -6.26
N MET A 329 3.89 -17.65 -6.19
CA MET A 329 4.62 -17.04 -5.07
C MET A 329 3.87 -17.24 -3.74
N LEU A 330 2.54 -17.06 -3.73
CA LEU A 330 1.72 -17.25 -2.54
C LEU A 330 1.51 -18.73 -2.18
N ILE A 331 1.53 -19.66 -3.15
CA ILE A 331 1.55 -21.10 -2.84
C ILE A 331 2.82 -21.45 -2.06
N PHE A 332 3.98 -21.04 -2.54
CA PHE A 332 5.24 -21.33 -1.86
C PHE A 332 5.35 -20.64 -0.50
N ALA A 333 5.00 -19.36 -0.42
CA ALA A 333 5.00 -18.62 0.84
C ALA A 333 3.98 -19.21 1.83
N GLY A 334 2.77 -19.53 1.36
CA GLY A 334 1.72 -20.13 2.18
C GLY A 334 2.10 -21.52 2.68
N ALA A 335 2.69 -22.37 1.82
CA ALA A 335 3.19 -23.70 2.22
C ALA A 335 4.30 -23.59 3.28
N GLY A 336 5.26 -22.67 3.08
CA GLY A 336 6.32 -22.43 4.06
C GLY A 336 5.79 -22.00 5.41
N VAL A 337 4.85 -21.04 5.43
CA VAL A 337 4.22 -20.53 6.67
C VAL A 337 3.32 -21.61 7.28
N PHE A 338 2.59 -22.39 6.49
CA PHE A 338 1.77 -23.49 6.99
C PHE A 338 2.59 -24.50 7.78
N LEU A 339 3.73 -24.93 7.24
CA LEU A 339 4.64 -25.87 7.89
C LEU A 339 5.29 -25.27 9.15
N MET A 340 5.58 -23.98 9.12
CA MET A 340 6.21 -23.25 10.22
C MET A 340 5.21 -22.50 11.10
N ALA A 341 3.91 -22.72 11.00
CA ALA A 341 2.89 -21.96 11.71
C ALA A 341 3.10 -21.97 13.23
N LYS A 342 3.33 -23.15 13.84
CA LYS A 342 3.58 -23.26 15.28
C LYS A 342 4.89 -22.56 15.71
N PRO A 343 6.06 -22.79 15.10
CA PRO A 343 7.28 -22.03 15.38
C PRO A 343 7.11 -20.51 15.26
N ILE A 344 6.41 -20.05 14.21
CA ILE A 344 6.17 -18.61 13.98
C ILE A 344 5.35 -18.03 15.13
N VAL A 345 4.22 -18.61 15.48
CA VAL A 345 3.36 -18.11 16.58
C VAL A 345 4.09 -18.16 17.90
N THR A 346 4.83 -19.24 18.17
CA THR A 346 5.66 -19.39 19.40
C THR A 346 6.75 -18.32 19.49
N ALA A 347 7.34 -17.89 18.37
CA ALA A 347 8.33 -16.82 18.35
C ALA A 347 7.77 -15.47 18.82
N PHE A 348 6.48 -15.21 18.60
CA PHE A 348 5.80 -14.01 19.10
C PHE A 348 5.39 -14.10 20.56
N ARG A 349 4.99 -15.29 21.05
CA ARG A 349 4.49 -15.53 22.42
C ARG A 349 4.92 -16.92 22.89
N LYS A 350 6.05 -16.99 23.63
CA LYS A 350 6.64 -18.27 24.06
C LYS A 350 5.88 -18.94 25.21
N GLU A 351 5.27 -18.16 26.10
CA GLU A 351 4.74 -18.65 27.39
C GLU A 351 3.23 -18.91 27.39
N ASP A 352 2.51 -18.57 26.32
CA ASP A 352 1.05 -18.68 26.27
C ASP A 352 0.62 -19.81 25.32
N ALA A 353 0.39 -20.98 25.91
CA ALA A 353 -0.03 -22.18 25.17
C ALA A 353 -1.35 -22.01 24.42
N GLU A 354 -2.27 -21.18 24.94
CA GLU A 354 -3.56 -20.94 24.32
C GLU A 354 -3.43 -20.07 23.08
N VAL A 355 -2.64 -18.98 23.14
CA VAL A 355 -2.29 -18.17 21.96
C VAL A 355 -1.63 -19.02 20.89
N ILE A 356 -0.71 -19.92 21.27
CA ILE A 356 -0.04 -20.81 20.30
C ILE A 356 -1.04 -21.74 19.65
N ARG A 357 -1.96 -22.33 20.40
CA ARG A 357 -2.99 -23.25 19.86
C ARG A 357 -3.91 -22.53 18.89
N ILE A 358 -4.49 -21.40 19.31
CA ILE A 358 -5.44 -20.61 18.50
C ILE A 358 -4.76 -20.04 17.26
N GLY A 359 -3.59 -19.43 17.43
CA GLY A 359 -2.87 -18.75 16.36
C GLY A 359 -2.31 -19.71 15.32
N THR A 360 -1.84 -20.92 15.73
CA THR A 360 -1.35 -21.92 14.79
C THR A 360 -2.46 -22.38 13.85
N LEU A 361 -3.63 -22.75 14.37
CA LEU A 361 -4.75 -23.18 13.54
C LEU A 361 -5.24 -22.05 12.64
N ALA A 362 -5.43 -20.83 13.18
CA ALA A 362 -5.87 -19.69 12.41
C ALA A 362 -4.89 -19.35 11.26
N LEU A 363 -3.58 -19.42 11.53
CA LEU A 363 -2.54 -19.17 10.52
C LEU A 363 -2.52 -20.25 9.45
N GLN A 364 -2.68 -21.53 9.83
CA GLN A 364 -2.79 -22.64 8.89
C GLN A 364 -4.00 -22.52 7.97
N LEU A 365 -5.18 -22.20 8.53
CA LEU A 365 -6.39 -21.97 7.76
C LEU A 365 -6.23 -20.80 6.78
N GLN A 366 -5.59 -19.70 7.23
CA GLN A 366 -5.28 -18.55 6.37
C GLN A 366 -4.35 -18.92 5.22
N CYS A 367 -3.35 -19.80 5.46
CA CYS A 367 -2.42 -20.24 4.41
C CYS A 367 -3.10 -20.99 3.28
N LEU A 368 -4.18 -21.74 3.56
CA LEU A 368 -4.93 -22.49 2.53
C LEU A 368 -5.59 -21.56 1.49
N THR A 369 -6.04 -20.39 1.92
CA THR A 369 -6.71 -19.42 1.03
C THR A 369 -5.77 -18.29 0.57
N MET A 370 -4.55 -18.23 1.10
CA MET A 370 -3.56 -17.22 0.76
C MET A 370 -3.32 -17.06 -0.76
N PRO A 371 -3.22 -18.12 -1.57
CA PRO A 371 -3.07 -17.99 -3.03
C PRO A 371 -4.21 -17.22 -3.70
N LEU A 372 -5.42 -17.27 -3.16
CA LEU A 372 -6.58 -16.55 -3.69
C LEU A 372 -6.44 -15.02 -3.57
N ALA A 373 -5.63 -14.56 -2.63
CA ALA A 373 -5.34 -13.13 -2.49
C ALA A 373 -4.56 -12.55 -3.67
N ALA A 374 -3.86 -13.37 -4.44
CA ALA A 374 -3.26 -12.97 -5.72
C ALA A 374 -4.34 -12.45 -6.67
N GLN A 375 -5.46 -13.20 -6.82
CA GLN A 375 -6.57 -12.81 -7.67
C GLN A 375 -7.17 -11.47 -7.22
N ILE A 376 -7.41 -11.29 -5.93
CA ILE A 376 -8.03 -10.07 -5.39
C ILE A 376 -7.13 -8.85 -5.61
N THR A 377 -5.84 -8.98 -5.27
CA THR A 377 -4.87 -7.88 -5.38
C THR A 377 -4.63 -7.50 -6.85
N MET A 378 -4.42 -8.49 -7.70
CA MET A 378 -4.19 -8.25 -9.13
C MET A 378 -5.44 -7.71 -9.83
N ALA A 379 -6.64 -8.18 -9.46
CA ALA A 379 -7.90 -7.66 -9.96
C ALA A 379 -8.11 -6.19 -9.59
N ASN A 380 -7.79 -5.80 -8.36
CA ASN A 380 -7.86 -4.40 -7.91
C ASN A 380 -6.94 -3.50 -8.75
N MET A 381 -5.65 -3.87 -8.84
CA MET A 381 -4.65 -3.09 -9.58
C MET A 381 -4.95 -3.05 -11.08
N PHE A 382 -5.38 -4.17 -11.66
CA PHE A 382 -5.78 -4.26 -13.06
C PHE A 382 -6.97 -3.35 -13.38
N SER A 383 -8.04 -3.44 -12.59
CA SER A 383 -9.24 -2.62 -12.77
C SER A 383 -8.94 -1.12 -12.62
N GLN A 384 -8.06 -0.75 -11.66
CA GLN A 384 -7.63 0.63 -11.44
C GLN A 384 -6.85 1.17 -12.64
N THR A 385 -5.91 0.38 -13.16
CA THR A 385 -5.01 0.80 -14.25
C THR A 385 -5.72 0.82 -15.61
N THR A 386 -6.68 -0.09 -15.85
CA THR A 386 -7.42 -0.18 -17.12
C THR A 386 -8.63 0.74 -17.21
N GLY A 387 -8.80 1.67 -16.27
CA GLY A 387 -9.81 2.71 -16.39
C GLY A 387 -11.19 2.35 -15.82
N TYR A 388 -11.29 1.34 -14.94
CA TYR A 388 -12.53 0.93 -14.27
C TYR A 388 -12.49 1.21 -12.76
N PRO A 389 -12.46 2.48 -12.32
CA PRO A 389 -12.24 2.84 -10.92
C PRO A 389 -13.35 2.34 -10.00
N LEU A 390 -14.61 2.29 -10.45
CA LEU A 390 -15.72 1.76 -9.64
C LEU A 390 -15.52 0.26 -9.37
N ARG A 391 -15.18 -0.52 -10.41
CA ARG A 391 -14.88 -1.96 -10.25
C ARG A 391 -13.66 -2.16 -9.35
N ALA A 392 -12.63 -1.31 -9.47
CA ALA A 392 -11.47 -1.33 -8.59
C ALA A 392 -11.84 -1.03 -7.14
N SER A 393 -12.72 -0.06 -6.88
CA SER A 393 -13.22 0.26 -5.52
C SER A 393 -14.01 -0.90 -4.92
N ILE A 394 -14.88 -1.53 -5.71
CA ILE A 394 -15.62 -2.73 -5.26
C ILE A 394 -14.62 -3.82 -4.87
N VAL A 395 -13.67 -4.16 -5.74
CA VAL A 395 -12.65 -5.19 -5.45
C VAL A 395 -11.81 -4.83 -4.22
N ALA A 396 -11.47 -3.55 -4.03
CA ALA A 396 -10.75 -3.08 -2.85
C ALA A 396 -11.51 -3.35 -1.54
N LEU A 397 -12.83 -3.21 -1.58
CA LEU A 397 -13.71 -3.40 -0.42
C LEU A 397 -14.11 -4.86 -0.18
N LEU A 398 -13.98 -5.76 -1.19
CA LEU A 398 -14.46 -7.14 -1.07
C LEU A 398 -13.81 -7.87 0.10
N ARG A 399 -12.48 -7.92 0.13
CA ARG A 399 -11.72 -8.79 1.03
C ARG A 399 -11.90 -8.46 2.51
N GLN A 400 -11.84 -7.18 2.86
CA GLN A 400 -11.86 -6.70 4.24
C GLN A 400 -13.17 -6.00 4.62
N GLY A 401 -14.06 -5.76 3.68
CA GLY A 401 -15.34 -5.09 3.90
C GLY A 401 -16.50 -6.00 3.56
N ILE A 402 -16.90 -5.99 2.30
CA ILE A 402 -18.16 -6.58 1.82
C ILE A 402 -18.29 -8.08 2.17
N CYS A 403 -17.20 -8.85 2.07
CA CYS A 403 -17.21 -10.27 2.42
C CYS A 403 -16.92 -10.50 3.90
N LEU A 404 -15.87 -9.84 4.46
CA LEU A 404 -15.42 -10.14 5.81
C LEU A 404 -16.39 -9.69 6.88
N ILE A 405 -16.97 -8.50 6.78
CA ILE A 405 -17.83 -7.94 7.83
C ILE A 405 -19.06 -8.84 8.13
N PRO A 406 -19.84 -9.27 7.12
CA PRO A 406 -20.94 -10.18 7.37
C PRO A 406 -20.50 -11.52 7.98
N ILE A 407 -19.38 -12.06 7.50
CA ILE A 407 -18.83 -13.32 7.99
C ILE A 407 -18.41 -13.18 9.46
N LEU A 408 -17.71 -12.10 9.85
CA LEU A 408 -17.33 -11.82 11.23
C LEU A 408 -18.51 -11.63 12.18
N LEU A 409 -19.66 -11.17 11.68
CA LEU A 409 -20.86 -11.00 12.48
C LEU A 409 -21.65 -12.30 12.68
N ILE A 410 -21.59 -13.23 11.71
CA ILE A 410 -22.41 -14.45 11.68
C ILE A 410 -21.62 -15.66 12.17
N PHE A 411 -20.42 -15.90 11.60
CA PHE A 411 -19.67 -17.15 11.82
C PHE A 411 -19.19 -17.38 13.26
N PRO A 412 -18.65 -16.36 13.97
CA PRO A 412 -18.27 -16.54 15.37
C PRO A 412 -19.46 -16.88 16.27
N ARG A 413 -20.66 -16.36 15.95
CA ARG A 413 -21.89 -16.69 16.70
C ARG A 413 -22.38 -18.12 16.44
N ALA A 414 -22.19 -18.62 15.21
CA ALA A 414 -22.65 -19.96 14.82
C ALA A 414 -21.65 -21.06 15.18
N PHE A 415 -20.34 -20.81 15.05
CA PHE A 415 -19.27 -21.81 15.17
C PHE A 415 -18.23 -21.45 16.25
N GLY A 416 -18.50 -20.47 17.10
CA GLY A 416 -17.59 -20.08 18.18
C GLY A 416 -16.22 -19.61 17.68
N LEU A 417 -15.16 -19.95 18.40
CA LEU A 417 -13.79 -19.58 18.09
C LEU A 417 -13.34 -20.08 16.69
N PHE A 418 -13.78 -21.27 16.28
CA PHE A 418 -13.48 -21.80 14.95
C PHE A 418 -14.08 -20.93 13.85
N GLY A 419 -15.29 -20.39 14.05
CA GLY A 419 -15.91 -19.42 13.15
C GLY A 419 -15.10 -18.14 13.01
N LEU A 420 -14.49 -17.64 14.09
CA LEU A 420 -13.57 -16.50 14.06
C LEU A 420 -12.32 -16.79 13.22
N GLN A 421 -11.71 -17.98 13.43
CA GLN A 421 -10.51 -18.40 12.70
C GLN A 421 -10.76 -18.60 11.19
N MET A 422 -11.95 -19.06 10.82
CA MET A 422 -12.38 -19.26 9.44
C MET A 422 -12.87 -18.00 8.74
N SER A 423 -13.11 -16.92 9.47
CA SER A 423 -13.73 -15.71 8.91
C SER A 423 -12.93 -15.09 7.77
N GLN A 424 -11.63 -14.92 7.94
CA GLN A 424 -10.78 -14.34 6.89
C GLN A 424 -10.58 -15.29 5.70
N PRO A 425 -10.27 -16.60 5.90
CA PRO A 425 -10.22 -17.58 4.82
C PRO A 425 -11.48 -17.62 3.95
N LEU A 426 -12.64 -17.62 4.58
CA LEU A 426 -13.92 -17.64 3.87
C LEU A 426 -14.16 -16.34 3.09
N SER A 427 -13.82 -15.20 3.69
CA SER A 427 -13.84 -13.90 3.00
C SER A 427 -12.94 -13.89 1.77
N ASP A 428 -11.70 -14.43 1.88
CA ASP A 428 -10.76 -14.50 0.77
C ASP A 428 -11.33 -15.36 -0.38
N LEU A 429 -12.03 -16.46 -0.09
CA LEU A 429 -12.68 -17.31 -1.09
C LEU A 429 -13.75 -16.54 -1.87
N PHE A 430 -14.72 -15.94 -1.18
CA PHE A 430 -15.79 -15.20 -1.84
C PHE A 430 -15.28 -13.97 -2.59
N ALA A 431 -14.34 -13.22 -1.98
CA ALA A 431 -13.73 -12.07 -2.61
C ALA A 431 -12.97 -12.44 -3.90
N ALA A 432 -12.25 -13.57 -3.91
CA ALA A 432 -11.53 -14.05 -5.10
C ALA A 432 -12.49 -14.45 -6.23
N LEU A 433 -13.61 -15.12 -5.91
CA LEU A 433 -14.62 -15.48 -6.90
C LEU A 433 -15.23 -14.24 -7.55
N ILE A 434 -15.66 -13.26 -6.75
CA ILE A 434 -16.24 -12.02 -7.28
C ILE A 434 -15.19 -11.23 -8.08
N ALA A 435 -13.95 -11.15 -7.59
CA ALA A 435 -12.85 -10.49 -8.29
C ALA A 435 -12.55 -11.16 -9.65
N ALA A 436 -12.64 -12.49 -9.74
CA ALA A 436 -12.47 -13.23 -10.98
C ALA A 436 -13.58 -12.92 -12.00
N LEU A 437 -14.82 -12.83 -11.56
CA LEU A 437 -15.95 -12.43 -12.42
C LEU A 437 -15.77 -11.00 -12.96
N ILE A 438 -15.37 -10.06 -12.11
CA ILE A 438 -15.12 -8.66 -12.51
C ILE A 438 -13.99 -8.58 -13.54
N THR A 439 -12.88 -9.27 -13.33
CA THR A 439 -11.75 -9.24 -14.26
C THR A 439 -12.05 -9.98 -15.55
N GLY A 440 -12.81 -11.07 -15.49
CA GLY A 440 -13.32 -11.78 -16.68
C GLY A 440 -14.14 -10.86 -17.59
N GLY A 441 -15.02 -10.04 -17.00
CA GLY A 441 -15.79 -9.02 -17.71
C GLY A 441 -14.90 -7.97 -18.36
N ILE A 442 -13.89 -7.44 -17.65
CA ILE A 442 -12.95 -6.46 -18.20
C ILE A 442 -12.14 -7.05 -19.36
N LEU A 443 -11.63 -8.28 -19.20
CA LEU A 443 -10.88 -8.95 -20.27
C LEU A 443 -11.72 -9.16 -21.54
N LYS A 444 -13.01 -9.48 -21.40
CA LYS A 444 -13.93 -9.60 -22.53
C LYS A 444 -14.13 -8.25 -23.23
N GLU A 445 -14.37 -7.19 -22.47
CA GLU A 445 -14.49 -5.83 -23.01
C GLU A 445 -13.23 -5.38 -23.76
N LEU A 446 -12.04 -5.68 -23.22
CA LEU A 446 -10.77 -5.35 -23.89
C LEU A 446 -10.59 -6.12 -25.21
N LYS A 447 -10.98 -7.38 -25.27
CA LYS A 447 -10.94 -8.18 -26.49
C LYS A 447 -11.89 -7.63 -27.57
N GLU A 448 -13.05 -7.14 -27.16
CA GLU A 448 -14.00 -6.50 -28.08
C GLU A 448 -13.46 -5.16 -28.63
N ARG A 449 -12.81 -4.35 -27.78
CA ARG A 449 -12.14 -3.11 -28.21
C ARG A 449 -11.00 -3.39 -29.19
N GLU A 450 -10.19 -4.42 -28.95
CA GLU A 450 -9.11 -4.83 -29.84
C GLU A 450 -9.65 -5.19 -31.24
N LYS A 451 -10.74 -5.97 -31.28
CA LYS A 451 -11.39 -6.32 -32.57
C LYS A 451 -11.89 -5.09 -33.33
N LYS A 452 -12.50 -4.12 -32.66
CA LYS A 452 -12.98 -2.87 -33.28
C LYS A 452 -11.83 -2.07 -33.89
N GLU A 453 -10.71 -1.92 -33.15
CA GLU A 453 -9.53 -1.20 -33.65
C GLU A 453 -8.86 -1.88 -34.84
N LEU A 454 -8.83 -3.22 -34.87
CA LEU A 454 -8.32 -3.96 -36.03
C LEU A 454 -9.18 -3.72 -37.26
N ILE A 455 -10.51 -3.66 -37.12
CA ILE A 455 -11.44 -3.35 -38.20
C ILE A 455 -11.27 -1.90 -38.69
N GLU A 456 -11.09 -0.94 -37.80
CA GLU A 456 -10.85 0.48 -38.15
C GLU A 456 -9.52 0.70 -38.88
N LYS A 457 -8.49 -0.06 -38.56
CA LYS A 457 -7.17 0.00 -39.22
C LYS A 457 -7.13 -0.73 -40.57
N SER A 458 -8.09 -1.61 -40.82
CA SER A 458 -8.22 -2.33 -42.10
C SER A 458 -9.08 -1.60 -43.12
N LYS A 459 -9.78 -0.54 -42.72
CA LYS A 459 -10.48 0.43 -43.56
C LYS A 459 -9.60 1.64 -43.85
#